data_15957c4556e0013d31e5785c8aff6bae
#
_entry.id   15957c4556e0013d31e5785c8aff6bae
#
_cell.length_a   1.000
_cell.length_b   1.000
_cell.length_c   1.000
_cell.angle_alpha   90.00
_cell.angle_beta   90.00
_cell.angle_gamma   90.00
#
_symmetry.space_group_name_H-M   'P 1'
#
loop_
_entity.id
_entity.type
_entity.pdbx_description
1 polymer ?
#
loop_
_entity_poly.entity_id
_entity_poly.type
_entity_poly.pdbx_seq_one_letter_code
_entity_poly.pdbx_strand_id
1 'polypeptide(L)'
;MKCFGTLILCVCWLLVGCGQKTNESEVCDGRKIYFFYQTSCSHCHDAAKYIKNKYPLLEIEALDVQQKKNFNLLQKAAKKYQISERIGTPLICFGNEYIMGWSEKNKRLFDVFVQPFLAEKIEKQN
;
A
#
# COMPACT_ATOMS: atom_id res chain seq x y z
N MET A 1 1.73 19.09 -70.87
CA MET A 1 1.56 19.80 -69.61
C MET A 1 1.44 18.77 -68.53
N LYS A 2 2.49 18.53 -67.81
CA LYS A 2 2.52 17.45 -66.83
C LYS A 2 2.54 18.04 -65.44
N CYS A 3 1.42 17.95 -64.77
CA CYS A 3 1.37 18.23 -63.35
C CYS A 3 1.92 17.03 -62.61
N PHE A 4 3.13 17.15 -62.16
CA PHE A 4 3.66 16.20 -61.21
C PHE A 4 3.18 16.55 -59.84
N GLY A 5 2.12 15.90 -59.47
CA GLY A 5 1.70 15.90 -58.06
C GLY A 5 2.70 15.11 -57.24
N THR A 6 3.59 15.80 -56.61
CA THR A 6 4.48 15.20 -55.61
C THR A 6 3.63 14.78 -54.42
N LEU A 7 3.37 13.49 -54.36
CA LEU A 7 2.72 12.88 -53.23
C LEU A 7 3.74 12.88 -52.06
N ILE A 8 3.67 13.91 -51.23
CA ILE A 8 4.40 13.94 -49.96
C ILE A 8 3.67 13.01 -49.02
N LEU A 9 4.16 11.79 -48.96
CA LEU A 9 3.81 10.86 -47.90
C LEU A 9 4.37 11.43 -46.61
N CYS A 10 3.54 12.19 -45.89
CA CYS A 10 3.74 12.48 -44.48
C CYS A 10 3.61 11.17 -43.72
N VAL A 11 4.72 10.48 -43.56
CA VAL A 11 4.81 9.41 -42.58
C VAL A 11 4.80 10.09 -41.21
N CYS A 12 3.58 10.28 -40.66
CA CYS A 12 3.42 10.59 -39.26
C CYS A 12 3.94 9.39 -38.46
N TRP A 13 5.17 9.48 -38.05
CA TRP A 13 5.69 8.64 -36.97
C TRP A 13 4.95 9.03 -35.70
N LEU A 14 3.85 8.35 -35.49
CA LEU A 14 3.25 8.32 -34.17
C LEU A 14 4.22 7.57 -33.28
N LEU A 15 5.11 8.31 -32.64
CA LEU A 15 5.81 7.83 -31.47
C LEU A 15 4.75 7.61 -30.39
N VAL A 16 4.11 6.45 -30.45
CA VAL A 16 3.40 5.93 -29.29
C VAL A 16 4.48 5.65 -28.26
N GLY A 17 4.78 6.67 -27.47
CA GLY A 17 5.54 6.48 -26.26
C GLY A 17 4.73 5.54 -25.39
N CYS A 18 5.06 4.25 -25.44
CA CYS A 18 4.67 3.34 -24.37
C CYS A 18 5.35 3.83 -23.11
N GLY A 19 4.68 4.73 -22.41
CA GLY A 19 4.97 4.96 -21.01
C GLY A 19 4.72 3.64 -20.33
N GLN A 20 5.77 2.88 -20.07
CA GLN A 20 5.70 1.79 -19.11
C GLN A 20 5.34 2.45 -17.79
N LYS A 21 4.05 2.43 -17.46
CA LYS A 21 3.65 2.49 -16.09
C LYS A 21 4.25 1.24 -15.47
N THR A 22 5.42 1.37 -14.89
CA THR A 22 5.88 0.42 -13.92
C THR A 22 4.74 0.32 -12.93
N ASN A 23 4.12 -0.84 -12.85
CA ASN A 23 3.18 -1.16 -11.80
C ASN A 23 3.97 -1.19 -10.49
N GLU A 24 4.40 -0.03 -10.02
CA GLU A 24 4.64 0.15 -8.60
C GLU A 24 3.26 -0.07 -7.99
N SER A 25 3.04 -1.28 -7.50
CA SER A 25 1.85 -1.58 -6.72
C SER A 25 1.75 -0.48 -5.68
N GLU A 26 0.71 0.33 -5.81
CA GLU A 26 0.51 1.49 -4.95
C GLU A 26 0.43 0.97 -3.51
N VAL A 27 1.37 1.39 -2.68
CA VAL A 27 1.40 0.97 -1.28
C VAL A 27 0.09 1.39 -0.60
N CYS A 28 -0.47 0.52 0.22
CA CYS A 28 -1.72 0.79 0.92
C CYS A 28 -2.93 1.00 -0.03
N ASP A 29 -3.01 0.22 -1.09
CA ASP A 29 -4.07 0.31 -2.10
C ASP A 29 -5.42 -0.35 -1.69
N GLY A 30 -5.47 -0.94 -0.51
CA GLY A 30 -6.67 -1.61 0.02
C GLY A 30 -6.82 -3.08 -0.36
N ARG A 31 -5.93 -3.63 -1.19
CA ARG A 31 -5.95 -5.05 -1.54
C ARG A 31 -5.42 -5.95 -0.44
N LYS A 32 -4.52 -5.41 0.38
CA LYS A 32 -3.96 -6.08 1.54
C LYS A 32 -3.62 -5.09 2.65
N ILE A 33 -3.41 -5.61 3.84
CA ILE A 33 -3.01 -4.83 5.00
C ILE A 33 -1.50 -4.74 5.03
N TYR A 34 -0.97 -3.53 5.19
CA TYR A 34 0.46 -3.27 5.38
C TYR A 34 0.73 -2.94 6.84
N PHE A 35 1.75 -3.53 7.39
CA PHE A 35 2.19 -3.33 8.76
C PHE A 35 3.65 -2.89 8.79
N PHE A 36 3.88 -1.60 8.94
CA PHE A 36 5.22 -1.03 9.06
C PHE A 36 5.67 -1.08 10.50
N TYR A 37 6.82 -1.70 10.75
CA TYR A 37 7.33 -1.91 12.08
C TYR A 37 8.85 -1.70 12.18
N GLN A 38 9.35 -1.60 13.41
CA GLN A 38 10.77 -1.70 13.75
C GLN A 38 10.94 -2.85 14.75
N THR A 39 12.07 -3.54 14.67
CA THR A 39 12.36 -4.65 15.57
C THR A 39 12.50 -4.23 17.04
N SER A 40 12.94 -3.00 17.28
CA SER A 40 13.08 -2.40 18.62
C SER A 40 11.79 -1.75 19.17
N CYS A 41 10.70 -1.78 18.42
CA CYS A 41 9.45 -1.11 18.78
C CYS A 41 8.57 -2.01 19.63
N SER A 42 8.41 -1.74 20.92
CA SER A 42 7.56 -2.52 21.84
C SER A 42 6.09 -2.50 21.44
N HIS A 43 5.57 -1.36 21.01
CA HIS A 43 4.19 -1.23 20.52
C HIS A 43 3.95 -2.06 19.25
N CYS A 44 4.95 -2.22 18.40
CA CYS A 44 4.89 -3.09 17.23
C CYS A 44 4.77 -4.57 17.63
N HIS A 45 5.51 -5.00 18.64
CA HIS A 45 5.42 -6.35 19.17
C HIS A 45 4.06 -6.65 19.79
N ASP A 46 3.52 -5.71 20.56
CA ASP A 46 2.19 -5.82 21.17
C ASP A 46 1.10 -5.91 20.09
N ALA A 47 1.18 -5.07 19.07
CA ALA A 47 0.27 -5.11 17.93
C ALA A 47 0.34 -6.45 17.19
N ALA A 48 1.53 -6.91 16.85
CA ALA A 48 1.74 -8.18 16.16
C ALA A 48 1.20 -9.37 16.96
N LYS A 49 1.43 -9.39 18.27
CA LYS A 49 0.91 -10.42 19.18
C LYS A 49 -0.62 -10.43 19.23
N TYR A 50 -1.23 -9.27 19.36
CA TYR A 50 -2.69 -9.13 19.37
C TYR A 50 -3.30 -9.64 18.07
N ILE A 51 -2.77 -9.21 16.94
CA ILE A 51 -3.26 -9.58 15.61
C ILE A 51 -3.13 -11.08 15.38
N LYS A 52 -1.97 -11.66 15.68
CA LYS A 52 -1.72 -13.09 15.53
C LYS A 52 -2.65 -13.95 16.40
N ASN A 53 -2.93 -13.51 17.62
CA ASN A 53 -3.79 -14.24 18.55
C ASN A 53 -5.27 -14.15 18.17
N LYS A 54 -5.73 -12.96 17.77
CA LYS A 54 -7.14 -12.73 17.45
C LYS A 54 -7.52 -13.10 16.00
N TYR A 55 -6.59 -12.90 15.08
CA TYR A 55 -6.80 -13.09 13.65
C TYR A 55 -5.72 -13.97 13.02
N PRO A 56 -5.58 -15.24 13.45
CA PRO A 56 -4.45 -16.10 13.05
C PRO A 56 -4.39 -16.38 11.55
N LEU A 57 -5.50 -16.25 10.82
CA LEU A 57 -5.57 -16.49 9.38
C LEU A 57 -5.49 -15.20 8.54
N LEU A 58 -5.33 -14.05 9.19
CA LEU A 58 -5.24 -12.77 8.50
C LEU A 58 -3.88 -12.63 7.82
N GLU A 59 -3.89 -12.31 6.54
CA GLU A 59 -2.67 -12.03 5.78
C GLU A 59 -2.30 -10.55 5.89
N ILE A 60 -1.09 -10.31 6.36
CA ILE A 60 -0.55 -8.96 6.51
C ILE A 60 0.84 -8.91 5.89
N GLU A 61 1.10 -7.87 5.11
CA GLU A 61 2.43 -7.54 4.61
C GLU A 61 3.20 -6.78 5.68
N ALA A 62 4.08 -7.49 6.40
CA ALA A 62 4.91 -6.88 7.44
C ALA A 62 6.21 -6.32 6.83
N LEU A 63 6.47 -5.05 7.04
CA LEU A 63 7.57 -4.30 6.44
C LEU A 63 8.44 -3.66 7.52
N ASP A 64 9.66 -4.19 7.68
CA ASP A 64 10.67 -3.62 8.57
C ASP A 64 11.21 -2.31 7.98
N VAL A 65 10.93 -1.18 8.62
CA VAL A 65 11.32 0.15 8.14
C VAL A 65 12.80 0.46 8.34
N GLN A 66 13.56 -0.40 8.99
CA GLN A 66 15.02 -0.31 9.03
C GLN A 66 15.64 -0.63 7.66
N GLN A 67 14.92 -1.35 6.80
CA GLN A 67 15.29 -1.55 5.41
C GLN A 67 14.91 -0.32 4.57
N LYS A 68 15.87 0.23 3.83
CA LYS A 68 15.69 1.44 3.02
C LYS A 68 14.49 1.37 2.07
N LYS A 69 14.29 0.23 1.42
CA LYS A 69 13.14 0.00 0.54
C LYS A 69 11.81 0.20 1.27
N ASN A 70 11.68 -0.40 2.44
CA ASN A 70 10.46 -0.33 3.25
C ASN A 70 10.27 1.05 3.87
N PHE A 71 11.35 1.72 4.23
CA PHE A 71 11.30 3.12 4.69
C PHE A 71 10.75 4.05 3.61
N ASN A 72 11.16 3.86 2.36
CA ASN A 72 10.62 4.63 1.23
C ASN A 72 9.12 4.37 1.04
N LEU A 73 8.66 3.13 1.24
CA LEU A 73 7.23 2.80 1.21
C LEU A 73 6.47 3.45 2.36
N LEU A 74 7.06 3.48 3.55
CA LEU A 74 6.50 4.20 4.70
C LEU A 74 6.30 5.69 4.40
N GLN A 75 7.28 6.32 3.77
CA GLN A 75 7.18 7.73 3.37
C GLN A 75 6.08 7.96 2.32
N LYS A 76 5.93 7.05 1.36
CA LYS A 76 4.82 7.09 0.39
C LYS A 76 3.45 6.94 1.08
N ALA A 77 3.34 6.01 2.03
CA ALA A 77 2.12 5.84 2.82
C ALA A 77 1.79 7.10 3.64
N ALA A 78 2.78 7.67 4.30
CA ALA A 78 2.60 8.91 5.06
C ALA A 78 2.12 10.07 4.18
N LYS A 79 2.65 10.19 2.97
CA LYS A 79 2.19 11.18 1.99
C LYS A 79 0.76 10.93 1.55
N LYS A 80 0.41 9.67 1.28
CA LYS A 80 -0.97 9.27 0.91
C LYS A 80 -1.99 9.70 1.96
N TYR A 81 -1.68 9.46 3.22
CA TYR A 81 -2.57 9.79 4.34
C TYR A 81 -2.41 11.22 4.86
N GLN A 82 -1.55 12.03 4.23
CA GLN A 82 -1.27 13.42 4.64
C GLN A 82 -0.85 13.53 6.11
N ILE A 83 -0.03 12.59 6.56
CA ILE A 83 0.52 12.62 7.92
C ILE A 83 1.58 13.73 7.99
N SER A 84 1.24 14.84 8.64
CA SER A 84 2.11 16.01 8.77
C SER A 84 2.99 16.00 10.03
N GLU A 85 2.63 15.15 10.98
CA GLU A 85 3.39 14.95 12.21
C GLU A 85 4.48 13.89 12.00
N ARG A 86 5.32 13.70 13.02
CA ARG A 86 6.35 12.68 13.00
C ARG A 86 5.75 11.29 12.81
N ILE A 87 6.17 10.61 11.75
CA ILE A 87 5.72 9.25 11.45
C ILE A 87 6.29 8.30 12.50
N GLY A 88 5.40 7.59 13.19
CA GLY A 88 5.75 6.56 14.17
C GLY A 88 5.43 5.16 13.68
N THR A 89 5.94 4.17 14.40
CA THR A 89 5.61 2.75 14.23
C THR A 89 4.88 2.22 15.46
N PRO A 90 3.96 1.24 15.30
CA PRO A 90 3.51 0.67 14.04
C PRO A 90 2.68 1.66 13.22
N LEU A 91 2.81 1.62 11.89
CA LEU A 91 1.84 2.20 10.97
C LEU A 91 1.16 1.06 10.24
N ILE A 92 -0.16 0.94 10.36
CA ILE A 92 -0.96 -0.12 9.76
C ILE A 92 -1.92 0.50 8.76
N CYS A 93 -1.89 0.02 7.52
CA CYS A 93 -2.66 0.58 6.41
C CYS A 93 -3.70 -0.41 5.90
N PHE A 94 -4.94 0.05 5.74
CA PHE A 94 -6.10 -0.72 5.29
C PHE A 94 -6.70 -0.19 3.96
N GLY A 95 -5.93 0.54 3.20
CA GLY A 95 -6.42 1.25 2.01
C GLY A 95 -6.69 2.72 2.31
N ASN A 96 -7.93 3.12 2.46
CA ASN A 96 -8.29 4.50 2.80
C ASN A 96 -8.08 4.85 4.28
N GLU A 97 -8.02 3.84 5.14
CA GLU A 97 -7.86 3.98 6.58
C GLU A 97 -6.46 3.57 7.03
N TYR A 98 -5.99 4.17 8.10
CA TYR A 98 -4.72 3.81 8.73
C TYR A 98 -4.78 3.93 10.25
N ILE A 99 -3.87 3.23 10.91
CA ILE A 99 -3.63 3.33 12.34
C ILE A 99 -2.15 3.62 12.56
N MET A 100 -1.83 4.66 13.33
CA MET A 100 -0.46 4.97 13.75
C MET A 100 -0.34 4.85 15.27
N GLY A 101 0.60 4.03 15.71
CA GLY A 101 0.74 3.67 17.12
C GLY A 101 -0.19 2.55 17.56
N TRP A 102 0.01 2.08 18.80
CA TRP A 102 -0.78 0.99 19.36
C TRP A 102 -1.30 1.35 20.75
N SER A 103 -2.60 1.46 20.88
CA SER A 103 -3.34 1.82 22.09
C SER A 103 -4.65 1.05 22.15
N GLU A 104 -5.36 1.09 23.26
CA GLU A 104 -6.68 0.47 23.37
C GLU A 104 -7.69 1.03 22.35
N LYS A 105 -7.60 2.34 22.04
CA LYS A 105 -8.37 2.95 20.97
C LYS A 105 -8.01 2.34 19.60
N ASN A 106 -6.73 2.20 19.32
CA ASN A 106 -6.24 1.68 18.05
C ASN A 106 -6.52 0.19 17.86
N LYS A 107 -6.54 -0.60 18.92
CA LYS A 107 -7.03 -1.99 18.88
C LYS A 107 -8.49 -2.06 18.41
N ARG A 108 -9.35 -1.23 18.95
CA ARG A 108 -10.77 -1.17 18.54
C ARG A 108 -10.93 -0.72 17.09
N LEU A 109 -10.13 0.26 16.64
CA LEU A 109 -10.11 0.67 15.23
C LEU A 109 -9.62 -0.45 14.32
N PHE A 110 -8.58 -1.18 14.74
CA PHE A 110 -8.11 -2.34 14.01
C PHE A 110 -9.22 -3.39 13.81
N ASP A 111 -9.95 -3.70 14.88
CA ASP A 111 -11.07 -4.67 14.82
C ASP A 111 -12.18 -4.23 13.83
N VAL A 112 -12.39 -2.94 13.67
CA VAL A 112 -13.34 -2.39 12.69
C VAL A 112 -12.76 -2.46 11.26
N PHE A 113 -11.53 -1.97 11.07
CA PHE A 113 -10.94 -1.84 9.74
C PHE A 113 -10.54 -3.16 9.10
N VAL A 114 -10.35 -4.21 9.90
CA VAL A 114 -9.99 -5.54 9.41
C VAL A 114 -11.17 -6.31 8.81
N GLN A 115 -12.41 -5.92 9.12
CA GLN A 115 -13.62 -6.67 8.72
C GLN A 115 -13.72 -6.96 7.23
N PRO A 116 -13.49 -6.01 6.30
CA PRO A 116 -13.56 -6.29 4.86
C PRO A 116 -12.57 -7.37 4.41
N PHE A 117 -11.38 -7.42 5.02
CA PHE A 117 -10.33 -8.40 4.68
C PHE A 117 -10.64 -9.81 5.18
N LEU A 118 -11.42 -9.93 6.24
CA LEU A 118 -11.90 -11.22 6.75
C LEU A 118 -13.02 -11.79 5.86
N ALA A 119 -13.92 -10.94 5.39
CA ALA A 119 -15.03 -11.33 4.52
C ALA A 119 -14.55 -11.88 3.17
N GLU A 120 -13.54 -11.25 2.54
CA GLU A 120 -12.94 -11.73 1.30
C GLU A 120 -12.36 -13.15 1.40
N LYS A 121 -11.82 -13.52 2.56
CA LYS A 121 -11.28 -14.86 2.77
C LYS A 121 -12.37 -15.92 2.83
N ILE A 122 -13.50 -15.61 3.41
CA ILE A 122 -14.64 -16.54 3.50
C ILE A 122 -15.19 -16.84 2.10
N GLU A 123 -15.30 -15.84 1.23
CA GLU A 123 -15.75 -16.01 -0.14
C GLU A 123 -14.82 -16.86 -1.01
N LYS A 124 -13.50 -16.77 -0.79
CA LYS A 124 -12.50 -17.55 -1.54
C LYS A 124 -12.40 -19.02 -1.10
N GLN A 125 -12.97 -19.38 0.05
CA GLN A 125 -12.98 -20.76 0.57
C GLN A 125 -14.27 -21.52 0.22
N ASN A 126 -15.26 -20.87 -0.33
CA ASN A 126 -16.51 -21.45 -0.83
C ASN A 126 -16.49 -21.54 -2.36
#